data_45ffd6edaaf915467e054406eb955b6e
#
_entry.id   45ffd6edaaf915467e054406eb955b6e
#
_cell.length_a   1.000
_cell.length_b   1.000
_cell.length_c   1.000
_cell.angle_alpha   90.00
_cell.angle_beta   90.00
_cell.angle_gamma   90.00
#
_symmetry.space_group_name_H-M   'P 1'
#
loop_
_entity.id
_entity.type
_entity.pdbx_description
1 polymer ?
#
loop_
_entity_poly.entity_id
_entity_poly.type
_entity_poly.pdbx_seq_one_letter_code
_entity_poly.pdbx_strand_id
1 'polypeptide(L)'
;LELGCELGSHSWDHTQLTTIDLDAVAKQFSDTDDALIQACGQAASVARAPYGDGNSDIYNTVNKPFFMWSLDTEDWKLLDADADYSAVMNGDLTDGTIILMHDIHEPSVKAALRLIPDLIAQGYKLVTVSEMAAAKNVTLQPAKYAEFWQSALDAGYVPGYNGNGSSEDSSTDGTSDGSSDDSSNGDESDFSDGSGDGSDGSESDGYTDGSEDSEGDFSSDSGE
;
A
#
# COMPACT_ATOMS: atom_id res chain seq x y z
N LEU A 1 14.67 0.00 15.23
CA LEU A 1 14.70 -1.30 15.90
C LEU A 1 14.80 -1.15 17.43
N GLU A 2 15.75 -0.39 17.94
CA GLU A 2 15.89 -0.17 19.40
C GLU A 2 14.65 0.45 20.05
N LEU A 3 13.84 1.18 19.28
CA LEU A 3 12.58 1.80 19.72
C LEU A 3 11.38 0.87 19.60
N GLY A 4 11.58 -0.40 19.20
CA GLY A 4 10.50 -1.37 19.04
C GLY A 4 9.77 -1.33 17.70
N CYS A 5 10.29 -0.60 16.71
CA CYS A 5 9.73 -0.61 15.35
C CYS A 5 10.05 -1.91 14.63
N GLU A 6 9.16 -2.37 13.77
CA GLU A 6 9.35 -3.50 12.88
C GLU A 6 9.83 -3.03 11.51
N LEU A 7 10.78 -3.74 10.90
CA LEU A 7 11.23 -3.46 9.54
C LEU A 7 10.36 -4.17 8.53
N GLY A 8 9.80 -3.38 7.60
CA GLY A 8 9.12 -3.88 6.41
C GLY A 8 9.87 -3.49 5.13
N SER A 9 9.78 -4.34 4.10
CA SER A 9 10.30 -4.04 2.77
C SER A 9 9.21 -3.45 1.88
N HIS A 10 9.54 -2.39 1.14
CA HIS A 10 8.64 -1.74 0.18
C HIS A 10 9.20 -1.75 -1.24
N SER A 11 9.84 -2.85 -1.64
CA SER A 11 10.66 -3.01 -2.84
C SER A 11 11.95 -2.18 -2.83
N TRP A 12 12.74 -2.26 -3.88
CA TRP A 12 13.98 -1.51 -4.03
C TRP A 12 13.77 -0.09 -4.59
N ASP A 13 12.96 0.03 -5.64
CA ASP A 13 12.79 1.27 -6.42
C ASP A 13 11.33 1.71 -6.57
N HIS A 14 10.43 1.10 -5.81
CA HIS A 14 9.00 1.38 -5.85
C HIS A 14 8.31 1.05 -7.19
N THR A 15 8.88 0.16 -8.02
CA THR A 15 8.24 -0.33 -9.24
C THR A 15 6.94 -1.08 -8.91
N GLN A 16 5.89 -0.88 -9.74
CA GLN A 16 4.63 -1.63 -9.63
C GLN A 16 4.87 -3.11 -9.94
N LEU A 17 4.75 -3.97 -8.93
CA LEU A 17 5.20 -5.37 -8.98
C LEU A 17 4.44 -6.23 -10.00
N THR A 18 3.19 -5.88 -10.29
CA THR A 18 2.35 -6.61 -11.27
C THR A 18 2.74 -6.34 -12.73
N THR A 19 3.63 -5.40 -12.98
CA THR A 19 4.11 -5.03 -14.31
C THR A 19 5.44 -5.64 -14.71
N ILE A 20 6.09 -6.35 -13.78
CA ILE A 20 7.40 -6.99 -13.99
C ILE A 20 7.30 -8.51 -13.78
N ASP A 21 8.28 -9.27 -14.27
CA ASP A 21 8.32 -10.72 -14.07
C ASP A 21 8.70 -11.09 -12.63
N LEU A 22 8.44 -12.34 -12.24
CA LEU A 22 8.65 -12.81 -10.87
C LEU A 22 10.12 -12.84 -10.45
N ASP A 23 11.06 -13.03 -11.38
CA ASP A 23 12.49 -12.97 -11.08
C ASP A 23 12.91 -11.52 -10.75
N ALA A 24 12.38 -10.55 -11.48
CA ALA A 24 12.56 -9.13 -11.17
C ALA A 24 11.88 -8.76 -9.84
N VAL A 25 10.69 -9.28 -9.54
CA VAL A 25 10.05 -9.13 -8.22
C VAL A 25 10.95 -9.67 -7.10
N ALA A 26 11.46 -10.90 -7.23
CA ALA A 26 12.35 -11.47 -6.23
C ALA A 26 13.59 -10.59 -5.99
N LYS A 27 14.14 -10.03 -7.07
CA LYS A 27 15.31 -9.13 -7.01
C LYS A 27 15.01 -7.83 -6.26
N GLN A 28 13.84 -7.21 -6.44
CA GLN A 28 13.42 -6.00 -5.73
C GLN A 28 13.51 -6.19 -4.20
N PHE A 29 13.07 -7.33 -3.71
CA PHE A 29 13.05 -7.62 -2.26
C PHE A 29 14.40 -8.14 -1.74
N SER A 30 15.14 -8.93 -2.53
CA SER A 30 16.47 -9.37 -2.11
C SER A 30 17.47 -8.21 -2.02
N ASP A 31 17.47 -7.28 -2.98
CA ASP A 31 18.34 -6.11 -2.94
C ASP A 31 18.04 -5.23 -1.72
N THR A 32 16.75 -5.06 -1.39
CA THR A 32 16.33 -4.33 -0.20
C THR A 32 16.76 -5.04 1.09
N ASP A 33 16.59 -6.37 1.18
CA ASP A 33 17.01 -7.15 2.33
C ASP A 33 18.53 -7.08 2.53
N ASP A 34 19.33 -7.16 1.46
CA ASP A 34 20.78 -7.03 1.51
C ASP A 34 21.20 -5.65 2.03
N ALA A 35 20.54 -4.58 1.60
CA ALA A 35 20.78 -3.23 2.10
C ALA A 35 20.42 -3.09 3.59
N LEU A 36 19.29 -3.67 4.00
CA LEU A 36 18.87 -3.68 5.41
C LEU A 36 19.84 -4.48 6.29
N ILE A 37 20.30 -5.65 5.83
CA ILE A 37 21.31 -6.46 6.54
C ILE A 37 22.60 -5.65 6.71
N GLN A 38 23.05 -4.93 5.68
CA GLN A 38 24.22 -4.08 5.77
C GLN A 38 24.03 -2.92 6.78
N ALA A 39 22.85 -2.32 6.79
CA ALA A 39 22.57 -1.14 7.61
C ALA A 39 22.32 -1.47 9.09
N CYS A 40 21.61 -2.56 9.38
CA CYS A 40 21.12 -2.87 10.72
C CYS A 40 21.25 -4.34 11.14
N GLY A 41 21.82 -5.21 10.30
CA GLY A 41 22.13 -6.60 10.63
C GLY A 41 20.98 -7.58 10.44
N GLN A 42 19.82 -7.15 9.90
CA GLN A 42 18.68 -8.04 9.66
C GLN A 42 17.87 -7.64 8.42
N ALA A 43 17.27 -8.65 7.76
CA ALA A 43 16.31 -8.44 6.69
C ALA A 43 14.95 -7.98 7.21
N ALA A 44 14.09 -7.48 6.32
CA ALA A 44 12.70 -7.20 6.63
C ALA A 44 11.92 -8.49 6.91
N SER A 45 11.10 -8.50 7.97
CA SER A 45 10.23 -9.63 8.33
C SER A 45 8.92 -9.63 7.56
N VAL A 46 8.47 -8.45 7.12
CA VAL A 46 7.20 -8.20 6.45
C VAL A 46 7.41 -7.33 5.21
N ALA A 47 6.40 -7.21 4.37
CA ALA A 47 6.47 -6.39 3.16
C ALA A 47 5.18 -5.59 2.94
N ARG A 48 5.28 -4.57 2.09
CA ARG A 48 4.14 -3.88 1.49
C ARG A 48 4.43 -3.71 0.01
N ALA A 49 3.44 -4.03 -0.85
CA ALA A 49 3.57 -3.82 -2.28
C ALA A 49 3.43 -2.33 -2.62
N PRO A 50 4.31 -1.77 -3.48
CA PRO A 50 4.09 -0.46 -4.07
C PRO A 50 2.68 -0.33 -4.65
N TYR A 51 2.05 0.82 -4.45
CA TYR A 51 0.67 1.12 -4.86
C TYR A 51 -0.41 0.20 -4.25
N GLY A 52 -0.06 -0.66 -3.28
CA GLY A 52 -0.95 -1.69 -2.75
C GLY A 52 -1.25 -2.81 -3.76
N ASP A 53 -0.53 -2.86 -4.89
CA ASP A 53 -0.79 -3.75 -6.01
C ASP A 53 0.09 -5.00 -5.97
N GLY A 54 -0.55 -6.15 -5.78
CA GLY A 54 0.12 -7.45 -5.70
C GLY A 54 -0.87 -8.60 -5.77
N ASN A 55 -0.34 -9.78 -6.02
CA ASN A 55 -1.11 -11.01 -6.15
C ASN A 55 -0.41 -12.20 -5.46
N SER A 56 -1.07 -13.35 -5.42
CA SER A 56 -0.57 -14.55 -4.76
C SER A 56 0.80 -15.01 -5.26
N ASP A 57 1.07 -14.86 -6.57
CA ASP A 57 2.34 -15.29 -7.16
C ASP A 57 3.48 -14.41 -6.65
N ILE A 58 3.25 -13.10 -6.57
CA ILE A 58 4.19 -12.12 -5.99
C ILE A 58 4.46 -12.45 -4.52
N TYR A 59 3.41 -12.64 -3.71
CA TYR A 59 3.57 -12.91 -2.28
C TYR A 59 4.33 -14.21 -2.01
N ASN A 60 4.04 -15.26 -2.79
CA ASN A 60 4.72 -16.54 -2.70
C ASN A 60 6.19 -16.46 -3.17
N THR A 61 6.46 -15.68 -4.23
CA THR A 61 7.82 -15.46 -4.74
C THR A 61 8.70 -14.76 -3.72
N VAL A 62 8.20 -13.71 -3.10
CA VAL A 62 8.92 -12.95 -2.06
C VAL A 62 9.00 -13.73 -0.75
N ASN A 63 8.06 -14.64 -0.51
CA ASN A 63 7.95 -15.46 0.70
C ASN A 63 7.89 -14.66 2.00
N LYS A 64 7.16 -13.53 1.99
CA LYS A 64 6.90 -12.67 3.15
C LYS A 64 5.40 -12.37 3.25
N PRO A 65 4.86 -12.10 4.46
CA PRO A 65 3.54 -11.53 4.61
C PRO A 65 3.52 -10.09 4.10
N PHE A 66 2.48 -9.75 3.31
CA PHE A 66 2.30 -8.42 2.73
C PHE A 66 1.20 -7.67 3.45
N PHE A 67 1.54 -6.55 4.06
CA PHE A 67 0.58 -5.72 4.78
C PHE A 67 0.15 -4.51 3.96
N MET A 68 -1.15 -4.42 3.72
CA MET A 68 -1.82 -3.25 3.16
C MET A 68 -2.39 -2.41 4.33
N TRP A 69 -3.52 -1.77 4.13
CA TRP A 69 -4.18 -0.91 5.12
C TRP A 69 -5.69 -1.07 5.04
N SER A 70 -6.36 -0.71 6.12
CA SER A 70 -7.81 -0.59 6.20
C SER A 70 -8.26 0.86 6.38
N LEU A 71 -7.32 1.78 6.68
CA LEU A 71 -7.57 3.21 6.72
C LEU A 71 -6.46 3.94 5.96
N ASP A 72 -6.84 4.67 4.90
CA ASP A 72 -5.95 5.50 4.09
C ASP A 72 -6.13 6.96 4.49
N THR A 73 -5.04 7.64 4.83
CA THR A 73 -5.06 9.07 5.15
C THR A 73 -5.05 9.95 3.91
N GLU A 74 -4.71 9.41 2.75
CA GLU A 74 -4.43 10.14 1.50
C GLU A 74 -3.34 11.22 1.67
N ASP A 75 -2.44 11.07 2.65
CA ASP A 75 -1.39 12.04 2.99
C ASP A 75 -0.44 12.35 1.83
N TRP A 76 -0.18 11.35 0.98
CA TRP A 76 0.60 11.48 -0.24
C TRP A 76 0.00 12.42 -1.29
N LYS A 77 -1.31 12.67 -1.21
CA LYS A 77 -2.09 13.46 -2.16
C LYS A 77 -2.44 14.84 -1.62
N LEU A 78 -2.87 14.89 -0.37
CA LEU A 78 -3.37 16.12 0.26
C LEU A 78 -2.23 17.00 0.79
N LEU A 79 -1.15 16.40 1.28
CA LEU A 79 0.01 17.08 1.87
C LEU A 79 -0.39 18.11 2.94
N ASP A 80 -1.39 17.78 3.76
CA ASP A 80 -1.97 18.63 4.79
C ASP A 80 -2.11 17.89 6.11
N ALA A 81 -1.36 18.32 7.14
CA ALA A 81 -1.31 17.65 8.43
C ALA A 81 -2.66 17.66 9.20
N ASP A 82 -3.52 18.64 8.97
CA ASP A 82 -4.84 18.69 9.60
C ASP A 82 -5.82 17.76 8.88
N ALA A 83 -5.71 17.63 7.56
CA ALA A 83 -6.46 16.66 6.78
C ALA A 83 -6.08 15.23 7.17
N ASP A 84 -4.78 14.92 7.21
CA ASP A 84 -4.26 13.60 7.59
C ASP A 84 -4.70 13.21 9.01
N TYR A 85 -4.57 14.15 9.96
CA TYR A 85 -5.04 13.95 11.34
C TYR A 85 -6.54 13.69 11.38
N SER A 86 -7.33 14.49 10.64
CA SER A 86 -8.79 14.37 10.62
C SER A 86 -9.26 13.08 9.96
N ALA A 87 -8.55 12.59 8.94
CA ALA A 87 -8.86 11.33 8.27
C ALA A 87 -8.80 10.15 9.26
N VAL A 88 -7.81 10.14 10.15
CA VAL A 88 -7.70 9.10 11.19
C VAL A 88 -8.71 9.31 12.31
N MET A 89 -8.80 10.52 12.88
CA MET A 89 -9.62 10.78 14.07
C MET A 89 -11.13 10.72 13.81
N ASN A 90 -11.57 10.94 12.57
CA ASN A 90 -12.97 10.82 12.16
C ASN A 90 -13.24 9.51 11.38
N GLY A 91 -12.21 8.69 11.15
CA GLY A 91 -12.35 7.41 10.48
C GLY A 91 -12.90 6.32 11.39
N ASP A 92 -13.29 5.20 10.79
CA ASP A 92 -13.80 4.03 11.51
C ASP A 92 -12.64 3.23 12.12
N LEU A 93 -12.08 3.76 13.22
CA LEU A 93 -11.03 3.08 13.96
C LEU A 93 -11.60 1.95 14.80
N THR A 94 -11.12 0.75 14.56
CA THR A 94 -11.43 -0.45 15.32
C THR A 94 -10.17 -1.17 15.77
N ASP A 95 -10.34 -2.16 16.67
CA ASP A 95 -9.23 -3.04 17.06
C ASP A 95 -8.76 -3.88 15.86
N GLY A 96 -7.53 -3.65 15.42
CA GLY A 96 -6.93 -4.31 14.24
C GLY A 96 -6.88 -3.44 12.98
N THR A 97 -7.23 -2.15 13.07
CA THR A 97 -7.04 -1.19 11.98
C THR A 97 -5.56 -1.01 11.67
N ILE A 98 -5.22 -1.03 10.39
CA ILE A 98 -3.89 -0.66 9.86
C ILE A 98 -4.03 0.68 9.15
N ILE A 99 -3.29 1.68 9.63
CA ILE A 99 -3.31 3.05 9.10
C ILE A 99 -2.15 3.21 8.12
N LEU A 100 -2.42 3.72 6.91
CA LEU A 100 -1.40 4.09 5.94
C LEU A 100 -1.01 5.55 6.11
N MET A 101 0.30 5.79 6.20
CA MET A 101 0.92 7.12 6.16
C MET A 101 2.30 7.01 5.50
N HIS A 102 2.84 8.13 5.00
CA HIS A 102 4.13 8.20 4.31
C HIS A 102 5.05 9.23 5.00
N ASP A 103 6.09 8.77 5.68
CA ASP A 103 7.02 9.59 6.48
C ASP A 103 7.99 10.45 5.64
N ILE A 104 7.95 10.31 4.32
CA ILE A 104 8.68 11.18 3.38
C ILE A 104 8.06 12.57 3.23
N HIS A 105 6.85 12.77 3.75
CA HIS A 105 6.14 14.05 3.72
C HIS A 105 6.10 14.69 5.11
N GLU A 106 6.58 15.93 5.21
CA GLU A 106 6.58 16.67 6.48
C GLU A 106 5.17 16.81 7.10
N PRO A 107 4.07 17.07 6.33
CA PRO A 107 2.72 17.08 6.88
C PRO A 107 2.32 15.78 7.54
N SER A 108 2.63 14.63 6.92
CA SER A 108 2.33 13.30 7.47
C SER A 108 3.04 13.06 8.81
N VAL A 109 4.30 13.46 8.91
CA VAL A 109 5.05 13.39 10.18
C VAL A 109 4.41 14.27 11.25
N LYS A 110 4.02 15.50 10.91
CA LYS A 110 3.31 16.41 11.84
C LYS A 110 1.98 15.84 12.29
N ALA A 111 1.22 15.22 11.39
CA ALA A 111 -0.02 14.52 11.74
C ALA A 111 0.25 13.36 12.69
N ALA A 112 1.23 12.50 12.39
CA ALA A 112 1.59 11.34 13.21
C ALA A 112 1.99 11.74 14.64
N LEU A 113 2.78 12.82 14.81
CA LEU A 113 3.19 13.33 16.12
C LEU A 113 2.00 13.79 16.99
N ARG A 114 0.88 14.15 16.39
CA ARG A 114 -0.38 14.49 17.07
C ARG A 114 -1.26 13.24 17.28
N LEU A 115 -1.36 12.39 16.27
CA LEU A 115 -2.18 11.17 16.29
C LEU A 115 -1.74 10.20 17.38
N ILE A 116 -0.44 9.95 17.49
CA ILE A 116 0.09 8.96 18.43
C ILE A 116 -0.36 9.21 19.87
N PRO A 117 -0.14 10.39 20.48
CA PRO A 117 -0.59 10.65 21.84
C PRO A 117 -2.11 10.65 21.99
N ASP A 118 -2.85 11.14 20.98
CA ASP A 118 -4.31 11.23 21.05
C ASP A 118 -4.96 9.86 20.94
N LEU A 119 -4.45 8.96 20.10
CA LEU A 119 -4.90 7.57 20.02
C LEU A 119 -4.61 6.81 21.32
N ILE A 120 -3.43 7.01 21.92
CA ILE A 120 -3.09 6.42 23.22
C ILE A 120 -4.03 6.93 24.30
N ALA A 121 -4.34 8.24 24.32
CA ALA A 121 -5.28 8.84 25.28
C ALA A 121 -6.69 8.29 25.14
N GLN A 122 -7.12 7.86 23.93
CA GLN A 122 -8.38 7.19 23.69
C GLN A 122 -8.37 5.70 24.07
N GLY A 123 -7.22 5.16 24.49
CA GLY A 123 -7.09 3.77 24.94
C GLY A 123 -6.63 2.81 23.87
N TYR A 124 -6.30 3.28 22.66
CA TYR A 124 -5.69 2.43 21.65
C TYR A 124 -4.25 2.07 22.03
N LYS A 125 -3.85 0.85 21.70
CA LYS A 125 -2.48 0.38 21.78
C LYS A 125 -1.90 0.33 20.37
N LEU A 126 -0.89 1.13 20.12
CA LEU A 126 -0.15 1.11 18.86
C LEU A 126 0.88 -0.03 18.92
N VAL A 127 0.87 -0.90 17.95
CA VAL A 127 1.69 -2.12 17.90
C VAL A 127 2.23 -2.33 16.49
N THR A 128 3.25 -3.16 16.36
CA THR A 128 3.70 -3.62 15.04
C THR A 128 2.68 -4.58 14.43
N VAL A 129 2.73 -4.78 13.11
CA VAL A 129 1.80 -5.71 12.43
C VAL A 129 2.03 -7.15 12.88
N SER A 130 3.26 -7.55 13.19
CA SER A 130 3.56 -8.87 13.75
C SER A 130 3.02 -9.04 15.18
N GLU A 131 3.10 -8.01 16.02
CA GLU A 131 2.49 -8.03 17.36
C GLU A 131 0.97 -8.11 17.27
N MET A 132 0.36 -7.40 16.32
CA MET A 132 -1.08 -7.48 16.06
C MET A 132 -1.48 -8.91 15.66
N ALA A 133 -0.78 -9.50 14.70
CA ALA A 133 -1.04 -10.88 14.27
C ALA A 133 -0.92 -11.87 15.44
N ALA A 134 0.12 -11.74 16.26
CA ALA A 134 0.31 -12.57 17.45
C ALA A 134 -0.81 -12.39 18.48
N ALA A 135 -1.24 -11.16 18.74
CA ALA A 135 -2.34 -10.86 19.67
C ALA A 135 -3.68 -11.42 19.20
N LYS A 136 -3.87 -11.53 17.89
CA LYS A 136 -5.06 -12.11 17.25
C LYS A 136 -4.95 -13.62 16.98
N ASN A 137 -3.85 -14.26 17.39
CA ASN A 137 -3.56 -15.67 17.12
C ASN A 137 -3.53 -16.03 15.63
N VAL A 138 -3.12 -15.09 14.78
CA VAL A 138 -2.96 -15.29 13.34
C VAL A 138 -1.52 -15.71 13.03
N THR A 139 -1.35 -16.86 12.39
CA THR A 139 -0.06 -17.30 11.87
C THR A 139 0.16 -16.65 10.50
N LEU A 140 1.16 -15.77 10.41
CA LEU A 140 1.49 -15.09 9.17
C LEU A 140 2.05 -16.07 8.12
N GLN A 141 1.57 -15.95 6.90
CA GLN A 141 1.97 -16.69 5.71
C GLN A 141 2.29 -15.68 4.59
N PRO A 142 2.94 -16.10 3.48
CA PRO A 142 3.10 -15.27 2.29
C PRO A 142 1.74 -14.97 1.63
N ALA A 143 1.07 -13.93 2.10
CA ALA A 143 -0.28 -13.55 1.69
C ALA A 143 -0.55 -12.07 2.00
N LYS A 144 -1.68 -11.55 1.51
CA LYS A 144 -2.12 -10.17 1.76
C LYS A 144 -2.88 -10.06 3.07
N TYR A 145 -2.52 -9.06 3.88
CA TYR A 145 -3.19 -8.68 5.13
C TYR A 145 -3.55 -7.20 5.08
N ALA A 146 -4.81 -6.84 5.27
CA ALA A 146 -5.25 -5.45 5.28
C ALA A 146 -5.79 -5.00 6.65
N GLU A 147 -6.25 -5.96 7.46
CA GLU A 147 -6.93 -5.71 8.73
C GLU A 147 -6.92 -6.95 9.62
N PHE A 148 -7.16 -6.74 10.91
CA PHE A 148 -7.29 -7.81 11.90
C PHE A 148 -8.52 -7.59 12.79
N TRP A 149 -9.63 -7.16 12.22
CA TRP A 149 -10.84 -6.87 12.97
C TRP A 149 -11.38 -8.12 13.65
N GLN A 150 -11.64 -8.01 14.95
CA GLN A 150 -12.07 -9.15 15.76
C GLN A 150 -13.39 -9.74 15.24
N SER A 151 -14.32 -8.90 14.81
CA SER A 151 -15.61 -9.35 14.27
C SER A 151 -15.46 -10.20 13.01
N ALA A 152 -14.48 -9.88 12.14
CA ALA A 152 -14.20 -10.68 10.96
C ALA A 152 -13.52 -12.03 11.32
N LEU A 153 -12.60 -12.02 12.30
CA LEU A 153 -11.96 -13.23 12.81
C LEU A 153 -12.97 -14.17 13.48
N ASP A 154 -13.88 -13.63 14.27
CA ASP A 154 -14.95 -14.39 14.93
C ASP A 154 -15.96 -14.97 13.93
N ALA A 155 -16.14 -14.32 12.77
CA ALA A 155 -16.94 -14.84 11.66
C ALA A 155 -16.21 -15.90 10.81
N GLY A 156 -14.96 -16.24 11.18
CA GLY A 156 -14.15 -17.24 10.48
C GLY A 156 -13.30 -16.68 9.35
N TYR A 157 -13.20 -15.36 9.23
CA TYR A 157 -12.22 -14.73 8.32
C TYR A 157 -10.80 -15.08 8.77
N VAL A 158 -10.00 -15.58 7.84
CA VAL A 158 -8.58 -15.85 8.08
C VAL A 158 -7.78 -14.82 7.29
N PRO A 159 -7.21 -13.78 7.94
CA PRO A 159 -6.36 -12.81 7.26
C PRO A 159 -5.24 -13.52 6.51
N GLY A 160 -5.00 -13.13 5.26
CA GLY A 160 -3.96 -13.73 4.45
C GLY A 160 -4.29 -15.09 3.85
N TYR A 161 -5.48 -15.62 4.01
CA TYR A 161 -5.89 -16.84 3.30
C TYR A 161 -6.21 -16.50 1.83
N ASN A 162 -5.26 -16.79 0.95
CA ASN A 162 -5.49 -16.76 -0.49
C ASN A 162 -6.07 -18.12 -0.89
N GLY A 163 -7.36 -18.31 -0.63
CA GLY A 163 -8.05 -19.55 -1.01
C GLY A 163 -7.88 -19.79 -2.51
N ASN A 164 -7.11 -20.82 -2.86
CA ASN A 164 -7.11 -21.36 -4.20
C ASN A 164 -8.36 -22.25 -4.37
N GLY A 165 -9.50 -21.59 -4.43
CA GLY A 165 -10.80 -22.20 -4.58
C GLY A 165 -11.79 -21.12 -5.02
N SER A 166 -12.10 -21.10 -6.32
CA SER A 166 -13.21 -20.44 -6.98
C SER A 166 -13.78 -19.21 -6.25
N SER A 167 -13.41 -18.06 -6.75
CA SER A 167 -14.07 -16.79 -6.49
C SER A 167 -15.59 -16.93 -6.65
N GLU A 168 -16.31 -16.88 -5.53
CA GLU A 168 -17.66 -16.38 -5.55
C GLU A 168 -17.63 -14.99 -4.93
N ASP A 169 -17.65 -14.03 -5.82
CA ASP A 169 -17.95 -12.63 -5.54
C ASP A 169 -19.40 -12.58 -5.03
N SER A 170 -19.55 -12.58 -3.70
CA SER A 170 -20.87 -12.41 -3.11
C SER A 170 -21.19 -10.93 -2.96
N SER A 171 -21.42 -10.26 -4.06
CA SER A 171 -22.28 -9.09 -4.08
C SER A 171 -23.72 -9.57 -3.95
N THR A 172 -24.25 -9.61 -2.72
CA THR A 172 -25.69 -9.76 -2.50
C THR A 172 -26.36 -8.45 -2.88
N ASP A 173 -26.78 -8.35 -4.14
CA ASP A 173 -27.90 -7.50 -4.50
C ASP A 173 -29.14 -8.39 -4.62
N GLY A 174 -30.01 -8.27 -3.66
CA GLY A 174 -31.29 -8.96 -3.62
C GLY A 174 -32.34 -8.11 -4.32
N THR A 175 -32.78 -8.55 -5.48
CA THR A 175 -34.14 -8.28 -5.94
C THR A 175 -34.65 -9.44 -6.77
N SER A 176 -35.61 -10.13 -6.18
CA SER A 176 -36.56 -11.01 -6.86
C SER A 176 -37.47 -10.18 -7.78
N ASP A 177 -37.63 -10.55 -9.04
CA ASP A 177 -38.96 -10.85 -9.56
C ASP A 177 -38.90 -11.41 -10.99
N GLY A 178 -39.83 -12.21 -11.24
CA GLY A 178 -40.03 -13.26 -12.11
C GLY A 178 -40.55 -12.94 -13.54
N SER A 179 -40.69 -14.01 -14.26
CA SER A 179 -41.55 -14.27 -15.42
C SER A 179 -41.00 -14.07 -16.83
N SER A 180 -40.70 -15.20 -17.43
CA SER A 180 -41.30 -15.78 -18.63
C SER A 180 -41.18 -15.07 -19.97
N ASP A 181 -40.65 -15.89 -20.88
CA ASP A 181 -41.07 -16.14 -22.29
C ASP A 181 -40.74 -15.11 -23.38
N ASP A 182 -40.09 -15.62 -24.33
CA ASP A 182 -40.43 -15.95 -25.71
C ASP A 182 -39.58 -15.29 -26.80
N SER A 183 -39.01 -16.18 -27.58
CA SER A 183 -38.79 -16.24 -29.02
C SER A 183 -38.30 -15.05 -29.88
N SER A 184 -37.28 -15.42 -30.59
CA SER A 184 -37.12 -15.33 -32.09
C SER A 184 -36.49 -14.08 -32.70
N ASN A 185 -35.51 -14.47 -33.50
CA ASN A 185 -35.18 -14.04 -34.88
C ASN A 185 -34.62 -12.65 -35.18
N GLY A 186 -33.47 -12.74 -35.84
CA GLY A 186 -33.25 -12.13 -37.17
C GLY A 186 -32.70 -10.70 -37.12
N ASP A 187 -31.56 -10.41 -37.54
CA ASP A 187 -31.21 -10.19 -38.95
C ASP A 187 -29.88 -9.43 -39.04
N GLU A 188 -29.18 -9.75 -40.05
CA GLU A 188 -27.91 -9.12 -40.46
C GLU A 188 -28.11 -7.69 -40.96
N SER A 189 -27.09 -6.82 -40.75
CA SER A 189 -26.56 -5.87 -41.75
C SER A 189 -25.41 -5.11 -41.16
N ASP A 190 -24.21 -5.37 -41.48
CA ASP A 190 -23.31 -4.81 -42.50
C ASP A 190 -23.51 -3.31 -42.72
N PHE A 191 -22.51 -2.52 -42.31
CA PHE A 191 -22.05 -1.37 -43.09
C PHE A 191 -20.67 -0.87 -42.61
N SER A 192 -19.80 -0.86 -43.50
CA SER A 192 -18.47 -0.39 -43.74
C SER A 192 -18.16 1.08 -43.37
N ASP A 193 -16.89 1.26 -43.09
CA ASP A 193 -15.98 2.27 -43.67
C ASP A 193 -16.07 3.72 -43.18
N GLY A 194 -14.92 4.26 -42.74
CA GLY A 194 -14.73 5.67 -42.47
C GLY A 194 -13.33 6.00 -42.03
N SER A 195 -12.41 5.99 -42.98
CA SER A 195 -11.05 6.56 -42.87
C SER A 195 -11.08 8.01 -42.47
N GLY A 196 -10.19 8.40 -41.55
CA GLY A 196 -9.95 9.80 -41.20
C GLY A 196 -8.52 10.00 -40.64
N ASP A 197 -7.66 10.29 -41.56
CA ASP A 197 -6.29 10.78 -41.42
C ASP A 197 -6.27 12.16 -40.74
N GLY A 198 -5.27 12.44 -39.88
CA GLY A 198 -5.11 13.74 -39.28
C GLY A 198 -3.85 13.82 -38.41
N SER A 199 -2.78 14.12 -39.06
CA SER A 199 -1.44 14.40 -38.58
C SER A 199 -1.33 15.64 -37.66
N ASP A 200 -0.24 15.63 -36.89
CA ASP A 200 0.65 16.74 -36.55
C ASP A 200 0.52 17.43 -35.19
N GLY A 201 1.67 17.55 -34.51
CA GLY A 201 1.84 18.43 -33.38
C GLY A 201 2.89 17.99 -32.36
N SER A 202 4.16 17.95 -32.78
CA SER A 202 5.31 17.91 -31.88
C SER A 202 5.50 19.25 -31.20
N GLU A 203 5.55 19.30 -29.88
CA GLU A 203 6.27 20.37 -29.15
C GLU A 203 7.07 19.74 -28.01
N SER A 204 8.37 19.91 -28.18
CA SER A 204 9.42 19.62 -27.21
C SER A 204 9.65 20.88 -26.38
N ASP A 205 9.46 20.80 -25.09
CA ASP A 205 9.98 21.82 -24.18
C ASP A 205 11.10 21.21 -23.31
N GLY A 206 12.30 21.71 -23.60
CA GLY A 206 13.50 21.40 -22.87
C GLY A 206 13.51 22.06 -21.49
N TYR A 207 13.86 21.29 -20.48
CA TYR A 207 14.26 21.84 -19.21
C TYR A 207 15.79 21.96 -19.18
N THR A 208 16.22 23.20 -19.07
CA THR A 208 17.61 23.56 -18.88
C THR A 208 18.03 23.39 -17.42
N ASP A 209 19.10 22.63 -17.28
CA ASP A 209 19.96 22.50 -16.11
C ASP A 209 20.50 23.88 -15.69
N GLY A 210 20.34 24.19 -14.41
CA GLY A 210 20.88 25.38 -13.76
C GLY A 210 21.60 25.00 -12.48
N SER A 211 22.83 24.54 -12.62
CA SER A 211 23.79 24.41 -11.54
C SER A 211 24.27 25.80 -11.11
N GLU A 212 24.01 26.19 -9.87
CA GLU A 212 24.76 27.25 -9.20
C GLU A 212 25.42 26.71 -7.93
N ASP A 213 26.73 26.59 -8.01
CA ASP A 213 27.65 26.39 -6.91
C ASP A 213 27.61 27.61 -5.98
N SER A 214 27.37 27.39 -4.68
CA SER A 214 27.75 28.38 -3.66
C SER A 214 28.59 27.71 -2.59
N GLU A 215 29.90 27.87 -2.72
CA GLU A 215 30.88 27.64 -1.67
C GLU A 215 30.63 28.61 -0.52
N GLY A 216 30.28 28.10 0.65
CA GLY A 216 30.21 28.82 1.92
C GLY A 216 31.37 28.43 2.80
N ASP A 217 32.38 29.31 2.81
CA ASP A 217 33.55 29.32 3.68
C ASP A 217 33.15 29.33 5.18
N PHE A 218 33.56 28.33 5.94
CA PHE A 218 33.44 28.33 7.41
C PHE A 218 34.84 28.45 8.02
N SER A 219 35.22 29.67 8.30
CA SER A 219 36.40 29.97 9.08
C SER A 219 36.18 29.60 10.57
N SER A 220 37.10 28.76 11.06
CA SER A 220 37.34 28.48 12.47
C SER A 220 37.78 29.74 13.22
N ASP A 221 37.09 30.08 14.30
CA ASP A 221 37.62 30.96 15.31
C ASP A 221 37.72 30.22 16.67
N SER A 222 38.95 30.05 17.11
CA SER A 222 39.31 29.53 18.39
C SER A 222 39.72 30.72 19.27
N GLY A 223 39.06 30.89 20.42
CA GLY A 223 39.47 31.93 21.39
C GLY A 223 38.81 31.80 22.74
N GLU A 224 39.67 31.41 23.71
CA GLU A 224 39.63 31.55 25.16
C GLU A 224 38.43 31.01 25.95
#